data_bfe16ad650560e77aed14f55fbbfebfd
#
_entry.id   bfe16ad650560e77aed14f55fbbfebfd
#
_cell.length_a   1.000
_cell.length_b   1.000
_cell.length_c   1.000
_cell.angle_alpha   90.00
_cell.angle_beta   90.00
_cell.angle_gamma   90.00
#
_symmetry.space_group_name_H-M   'P 1'
#
loop_
_entity.id
_entity.type
_entity.pdbx_description
1 polymer ?
#
loop_
_entity_poly.entity_id
_entity_poly.type
_entity_poly.pdbx_seq_one_letter_code
_entity_poly.pdbx_strand_id
1 'polypeptide(L)'
;MHKKLKNKLEEYLVDSDRLVDEYYDEFGEFIICTESFTKLTTVLKEGLEIYNLIITEELYKDDEDVQKLMSAIFEKSSKLEINEENAKKLNTRNAVESWMDLQSYLLTLAVMILGSEENEQ
;
A
#
# COMPACT_ATOMS: atom_id res chain seq x y z
N MET A 1 4.99 -19.50 5.05
CA MET A 1 5.16 -18.13 4.45
C MET A 1 6.58 -17.62 4.69
N HIS A 2 7.11 -16.88 3.74
CA HIS A 2 8.39 -16.20 3.87
C HIS A 2 8.37 -15.28 5.11
N LYS A 3 9.28 -15.51 6.04
CA LYS A 3 9.27 -14.84 7.34
C LYS A 3 9.35 -13.31 7.26
N LYS A 4 10.26 -12.81 6.41
CA LYS A 4 10.43 -11.36 6.22
C LYS A 4 9.18 -10.73 5.63
N LEU A 5 8.55 -11.42 4.67
CA LEU A 5 7.30 -10.97 4.06
C LEU A 5 6.18 -10.92 5.09
N LYS A 6 6.05 -11.95 5.92
CA LYS A 6 5.03 -12.00 6.97
C LYS A 6 5.15 -10.81 7.92
N ASN A 7 6.37 -10.53 8.37
CA ASN A 7 6.61 -9.41 9.29
C ASN A 7 6.25 -8.06 8.65
N LYS A 8 6.61 -7.87 7.38
CA LYS A 8 6.27 -6.64 6.66
C LYS A 8 4.77 -6.49 6.44
N LEU A 9 4.08 -7.60 6.16
CA LEU A 9 2.62 -7.59 5.97
C LEU A 9 1.90 -7.21 7.26
N GLU A 10 2.31 -7.80 8.39
CA GLU A 10 1.71 -7.50 9.68
C GLU A 10 1.88 -6.02 10.06
N GLU A 11 3.09 -5.50 9.90
CA GLU A 11 3.38 -4.09 10.16
C GLU A 11 2.58 -3.16 9.26
N TYR A 12 2.55 -3.46 7.95
CA TYR A 12 1.82 -2.67 6.96
C TYR A 12 0.33 -2.62 7.28
N LEU A 13 -0.27 -3.74 7.67
CA LEU A 13 -1.70 -3.79 7.98
C LEU A 13 -2.03 -3.00 9.25
N VAL A 14 -1.19 -3.07 10.27
CA VAL A 14 -1.37 -2.28 11.49
C VAL A 14 -1.30 -0.78 11.16
N ASP A 15 -0.31 -0.37 10.39
CA ASP A 15 -0.13 1.03 10.05
C ASP A 15 -1.22 1.55 9.09
N SER A 16 -1.73 0.68 8.21
CA SER A 16 -2.87 1.01 7.34
C SER A 16 -4.14 1.24 8.17
N ASP A 17 -4.39 0.40 9.18
CA ASP A 17 -5.54 0.57 10.08
C ASP A 17 -5.43 1.87 10.87
N ARG A 18 -4.25 2.21 11.33
CA ARG A 18 -4.02 3.49 12.03
C ARG A 18 -4.27 4.68 11.13
N LEU A 19 -3.88 4.58 9.86
CA LEU A 19 -4.13 5.63 8.89
C LEU A 19 -5.64 5.90 8.77
N VAL A 20 -6.43 4.83 8.68
CA VAL A 20 -7.89 4.95 8.59
C VAL A 20 -8.45 5.53 9.89
N ASP A 21 -8.04 5.03 11.04
CA ASP A 21 -8.56 5.48 12.33
C ASP A 21 -8.26 6.94 12.61
N GLU A 22 -7.07 7.42 12.25
CA GLU A 22 -6.62 8.77 12.59
C GLU A 22 -6.95 9.81 11.51
N TYR A 23 -7.01 9.41 10.24
CA TYR A 23 -7.07 10.35 9.13
C TYR A 23 -8.24 10.14 8.16
N TYR A 24 -9.23 9.32 8.52
CA TYR A 24 -10.49 9.27 7.81
C TYR A 24 -11.59 9.78 8.75
N ASP A 25 -12.54 10.52 8.19
CA ASP A 25 -13.65 11.07 8.98
C ASP A 25 -14.79 10.05 9.12
N GLU A 26 -15.86 10.46 9.82
CA GLU A 26 -17.01 9.61 10.08
C GLU A 26 -17.76 9.19 8.80
N PHE A 27 -17.53 9.89 7.69
CA PHE A 27 -18.14 9.57 6.40
C PHE A 27 -17.23 8.70 5.52
N GLY A 28 -16.08 8.27 6.05
CA GLY A 28 -15.12 7.45 5.32
C GLY A 28 -14.27 8.24 4.33
N GLU A 29 -14.20 9.55 4.46
CA GLU A 29 -13.38 10.39 3.59
C GLU A 29 -12.05 10.75 4.23
N PHE A 30 -10.99 10.73 3.40
CA PHE A 30 -9.63 11.05 3.84
C PHE A 30 -9.53 12.53 4.21
N ILE A 31 -8.97 12.79 5.39
CA ILE A 31 -8.78 14.16 5.91
C ILE A 31 -7.57 14.79 5.24
N ILE A 32 -7.76 15.94 4.61
CA ILE A 32 -6.72 16.63 3.84
C ILE A 32 -5.92 17.57 4.76
N CYS A 33 -4.73 17.15 5.19
CA CYS A 33 -3.82 17.95 5.98
C CYS A 33 -2.38 17.44 5.83
N THR A 34 -1.42 18.24 6.27
CA THR A 34 0.00 17.86 6.15
C THR A 34 0.32 16.56 6.87
N GLU A 35 -0.25 16.37 8.07
CA GLU A 35 -0.02 15.14 8.85
C GLU A 35 -0.55 13.90 8.16
N SER A 36 -1.75 13.98 7.58
CA SER A 36 -2.35 12.84 6.88
C SER A 36 -1.53 12.45 5.65
N PHE A 37 -1.03 13.43 4.90
CA PHE A 37 -0.18 13.17 3.74
C PHE A 37 1.14 12.51 4.14
N THR A 38 1.74 12.96 5.23
CA THR A 38 2.97 12.38 5.76
C THR A 38 2.76 10.92 6.18
N LYS A 39 1.65 10.65 6.87
CA LYS A 39 1.29 9.29 7.28
C LYS A 39 1.01 8.39 6.08
N LEU A 40 0.27 8.90 5.11
CA LEU A 40 -0.01 8.15 3.87
C LEU A 40 1.29 7.80 3.15
N THR A 41 2.24 8.74 3.09
CA THR A 41 3.54 8.51 2.47
C THR A 41 4.28 7.36 3.17
N THR A 42 4.29 7.35 4.50
CA THR A 42 4.94 6.30 5.29
C THR A 42 4.32 4.93 5.00
N VAL A 43 2.98 4.86 5.00
CA VAL A 43 2.26 3.61 4.72
C VAL A 43 2.51 3.14 3.29
N LEU A 44 2.51 4.06 2.31
CA LEU A 44 2.80 3.72 0.92
C LEU A 44 4.20 3.14 0.75
N LYS A 45 5.19 3.71 1.43
CA LYS A 45 6.56 3.18 1.38
C LYS A 45 6.63 1.77 1.93
N GLU A 46 5.92 1.48 3.02
CA GLU A 46 5.85 0.13 3.57
C GLU A 46 5.22 -0.86 2.58
N GLY A 47 4.13 -0.46 1.93
CA GLY A 47 3.48 -1.28 0.91
C GLY A 47 4.39 -1.54 -0.29
N LEU A 48 5.13 -0.52 -0.72
CA LEU A 48 6.07 -0.67 -1.83
C LEU A 48 7.26 -1.55 -1.46
N GLU A 49 7.67 -1.59 -0.20
CA GLU A 49 8.69 -2.53 0.27
C GLU A 49 8.21 -3.97 0.14
N ILE A 50 6.93 -4.23 0.45
CA ILE A 50 6.31 -5.55 0.25
C ILE A 50 6.35 -5.92 -1.23
N TYR A 51 5.91 -5.01 -2.10
CA TYR A 51 5.94 -5.18 -3.54
C TYR A 51 7.35 -5.54 -4.03
N ASN A 52 8.35 -4.78 -3.59
CA ASN A 52 9.74 -5.00 -3.98
C ASN A 52 10.28 -6.34 -3.47
N LEU A 53 9.91 -6.74 -2.26
CA LEU A 53 10.32 -8.02 -1.70
C LEU A 53 9.76 -9.19 -2.52
N ILE A 54 8.50 -9.11 -2.91
CA ILE A 54 7.86 -10.12 -3.76
C ILE A 54 8.63 -10.29 -5.07
N ILE A 55 9.00 -9.19 -5.70
CA ILE A 55 9.78 -9.21 -6.95
C ILE A 55 11.17 -9.78 -6.71
N THR A 56 11.89 -9.27 -5.72
CA THR A 56 13.29 -9.63 -5.44
C THR A 56 13.42 -11.11 -5.09
N GLU A 57 12.51 -11.63 -4.30
CA GLU A 57 12.53 -13.04 -3.86
C GLU A 57 11.73 -13.96 -4.79
N GLU A 58 11.22 -13.43 -5.90
CA GLU A 58 10.46 -14.17 -6.90
C GLU A 58 9.28 -14.96 -6.31
N LEU A 59 8.55 -14.32 -5.38
CA LEU A 59 7.41 -14.95 -4.70
C LEU A 59 6.14 -14.83 -5.56
N TYR A 60 5.27 -15.83 -5.46
CA TYR A 60 3.96 -15.84 -6.13
C TYR A 60 4.02 -15.71 -7.66
N LYS A 61 5.11 -16.16 -8.28
CA LYS A 61 5.32 -16.08 -9.73
C LYS A 61 4.21 -16.75 -10.54
N ASP A 62 3.67 -17.83 -10.01
CA ASP A 62 2.67 -18.63 -10.71
C ASP A 62 1.23 -18.27 -10.35
N ASP A 63 1.05 -17.29 -9.47
CA ASP A 63 -0.27 -16.82 -9.08
C ASP A 63 -0.70 -15.69 -10.02
N GLU A 64 -1.62 -16.00 -10.93
CA GLU A 64 -2.07 -15.03 -11.95
C GLU A 64 -2.72 -13.78 -11.36
N ASP A 65 -3.50 -13.93 -10.29
CA ASP A 65 -4.19 -12.81 -9.66
C ASP A 65 -3.20 -11.87 -9.00
N VAL A 66 -2.22 -12.42 -8.30
CA VAL A 66 -1.14 -11.62 -7.70
C VAL A 66 -0.36 -10.89 -8.80
N GLN A 67 -0.02 -11.59 -9.89
CA GLN A 67 0.77 -10.99 -10.97
C GLN A 67 0.01 -9.87 -11.69
N LYS A 68 -1.29 -10.00 -11.88
CA LYS A 68 -2.11 -8.93 -12.46
C LYS A 68 -2.10 -7.68 -11.57
N LEU A 69 -2.24 -7.89 -10.27
CA LEU A 69 -2.22 -6.77 -9.31
C LEU A 69 -0.83 -6.15 -9.22
N MET A 70 0.23 -6.97 -9.26
CA MET A 70 1.61 -6.48 -9.30
C MET A 70 1.85 -5.58 -10.51
N SER A 71 1.32 -5.95 -11.67
CA SER A 71 1.41 -5.13 -12.89
C SER A 71 0.68 -3.81 -12.74
N ALA A 72 -0.51 -3.82 -12.13
CA ALA A 72 -1.28 -2.61 -11.87
C ALA A 72 -0.55 -1.68 -10.90
N ILE A 73 0.07 -2.24 -9.86
CA ILE A 73 0.87 -1.48 -8.89
C ILE A 73 2.08 -0.84 -9.59
N PHE A 74 2.76 -1.62 -10.43
CA PHE A 74 3.91 -1.11 -11.18
C PHE A 74 3.51 0.09 -12.06
N GLU A 75 2.43 -0.05 -12.82
CA GLU A 75 1.96 1.01 -13.70
C GLU A 75 1.61 2.28 -12.92
N LYS A 76 0.90 2.12 -11.81
CA LYS A 76 0.48 3.23 -10.96
C LYS A 76 1.68 3.91 -10.30
N SER A 77 2.56 3.12 -9.67
CA SER A 77 3.70 3.65 -8.93
C SER A 77 4.76 4.29 -9.83
N SER A 78 4.90 3.83 -11.07
CA SER A 78 5.87 4.39 -12.01
C SER A 78 5.55 5.85 -12.38
N LYS A 79 4.31 6.27 -12.22
CA LYS A 79 3.85 7.63 -12.52
C LYS A 79 3.93 8.57 -11.32
N LEU A 80 4.29 8.03 -10.14
CA LEU A 80 4.28 8.77 -8.89
C LEU A 80 5.66 8.71 -8.22
N GLU A 81 6.07 9.84 -7.65
CA GLU A 81 7.26 9.89 -6.82
C GLU A 81 6.82 10.00 -5.36
N ILE A 82 6.79 8.87 -4.67
CA ILE A 82 6.30 8.78 -3.29
C ILE A 82 7.44 9.13 -2.33
N ASN A 83 7.45 10.37 -1.87
CA ASN A 83 8.42 10.84 -0.88
C ASN A 83 7.83 12.01 -0.08
N GLU A 84 8.52 12.37 1.00
CA GLU A 84 8.06 13.42 1.90
C GLU A 84 8.01 14.79 1.24
N GLU A 85 8.93 15.07 0.34
CA GLU A 85 8.97 16.35 -0.38
C GLU A 85 7.73 16.52 -1.23
N ASN A 86 7.35 15.49 -1.99
CA ASN A 86 6.14 15.54 -2.81
C ASN A 86 4.87 15.53 -1.95
N ALA A 87 4.90 14.83 -0.80
CA ALA A 87 3.79 14.85 0.14
C ALA A 87 3.46 16.27 0.59
N LYS A 88 4.47 17.09 0.83
CA LYS A 88 4.28 18.49 1.25
C LYS A 88 3.64 19.34 0.17
N LYS A 89 3.72 18.93 -1.08
CA LYS A 89 3.12 19.66 -2.21
C LYS A 89 1.67 19.27 -2.46
N LEU A 90 1.21 18.18 -1.86
CA LEU A 90 -0.18 17.74 -1.96
C LEU A 90 -1.04 18.68 -1.11
N ASN A 91 -2.01 19.32 -1.73
CA ASN A 91 -2.86 20.27 -1.02
C ASN A 91 -4.33 20.20 -1.43
N THR A 92 -4.67 19.24 -2.28
CA THR A 92 -6.04 19.04 -2.75
C THR A 92 -6.40 17.57 -2.75
N ARG A 93 -7.71 17.28 -2.73
CA ARG A 93 -8.24 15.95 -2.83
C ARG A 93 -7.82 15.29 -4.15
N ASN A 94 -7.87 16.02 -5.26
CA ASN A 94 -7.49 15.50 -6.56
C ASN A 94 -6.01 15.11 -6.62
N ALA A 95 -5.15 15.90 -6.00
CA ALA A 95 -3.72 15.62 -5.98
C ALA A 95 -3.40 14.33 -5.19
N VAL A 96 -4.13 14.07 -4.10
CA VAL A 96 -3.88 12.91 -3.25
C VAL A 96 -4.57 11.63 -3.76
N GLU A 97 -5.53 11.77 -4.67
CA GLU A 97 -6.33 10.64 -5.15
C GLU A 97 -5.49 9.50 -5.72
N SER A 98 -4.48 9.83 -6.53
CA SER A 98 -3.57 8.83 -7.12
C SER A 98 -2.80 8.06 -6.04
N TRP A 99 -2.40 8.75 -4.98
CA TRP A 99 -1.70 8.14 -3.86
C TRP A 99 -2.63 7.21 -3.07
N MET A 100 -3.88 7.61 -2.88
CA MET A 100 -4.89 6.78 -2.22
C MET A 100 -5.23 5.53 -3.06
N ASP A 101 -5.29 5.68 -4.39
CA ASP A 101 -5.51 4.55 -5.30
C ASP A 101 -4.37 3.54 -5.19
N LEU A 102 -3.14 4.02 -5.14
CA LEU A 102 -1.98 3.14 -4.96
C LEU A 102 -2.05 2.40 -3.62
N GLN A 103 -2.45 3.11 -2.55
CA GLN A 103 -2.64 2.48 -1.23
C GLN A 103 -3.70 1.37 -1.30
N SER A 104 -4.80 1.60 -2.01
CA SER A 104 -5.84 0.59 -2.18
C SER A 104 -5.32 -0.66 -2.88
N TYR A 105 -4.50 -0.50 -3.91
CA TYR A 105 -3.90 -1.63 -4.63
C TYR A 105 -2.92 -2.40 -3.74
N LEU A 106 -2.08 -1.70 -2.99
CA LEU A 106 -1.11 -2.32 -2.09
C LEU A 106 -1.82 -3.07 -0.96
N LEU A 107 -2.88 -2.49 -0.41
CA LEU A 107 -3.67 -3.14 0.63
C LEU A 107 -4.36 -4.40 0.09
N THR A 108 -4.90 -4.33 -1.12
CA THR A 108 -5.50 -5.49 -1.78
C THR A 108 -4.47 -6.61 -1.97
N LEU A 109 -3.24 -6.24 -2.37
CA LEU A 109 -2.16 -7.21 -2.50
C LEU A 109 -1.86 -7.90 -1.16
N ALA A 110 -1.75 -7.14 -0.09
CA ALA A 110 -1.49 -7.68 1.25
C ALA A 110 -2.57 -8.65 1.69
N VAL A 111 -3.84 -8.28 1.51
CA VAL A 111 -4.99 -9.13 1.87
C VAL A 111 -5.01 -10.40 1.01
N MET A 112 -4.74 -10.27 -0.27
CA MET A 112 -4.70 -11.40 -1.20
C MET A 112 -3.63 -12.43 -0.81
N ILE A 113 -2.44 -11.97 -0.45
CA ILE A 113 -1.34 -12.84 -0.02
C ILE A 113 -1.70 -13.57 1.27
N LEU A 114 -2.26 -12.85 2.25
CA LEU A 114 -2.67 -13.46 3.53
C LEU A 114 -3.78 -14.50 3.32
N GLY A 115 -4.76 -14.18 2.46
CA GLY A 115 -5.83 -15.12 2.13
C GLY A 115 -5.31 -16.39 1.46
N SER A 116 -4.34 -16.25 0.58
CA SER A 116 -3.70 -17.38 -0.11
C SER A 116 -2.99 -18.30 0.88
N GLU A 117 -2.28 -17.73 1.86
CA GLU A 117 -1.58 -18.49 2.89
C GLU A 117 -2.55 -19.23 3.81
N GLU A 118 -3.69 -18.62 4.16
CA GLU A 118 -4.72 -19.27 4.96
C GLU A 118 -5.31 -20.49 4.25
N ASN A 119 -5.48 -20.40 2.94
CA ASN A 119 -6.04 -21.48 2.13
C ASN A 119 -5.11 -22.68 1.95
N GLU A 120 -3.82 -22.49 2.17
CA GLU A 120 -2.82 -23.56 2.08
C GLU A 120 -2.74 -24.41 3.35
N GLN A 121 -3.38 -23.97 4.40
CA GLN A 121 -3.45 -24.71 5.66
C GLN A 121 -4.66 -25.65 5.67
#